data_a3983d9ab5b468f96f9f46f67e971b04
#
_entry.id   a3983d9ab5b468f96f9f46f67e971b04
#
_cell.length_a   1.000
_cell.length_b   1.000
_cell.length_c   1.000
_cell.angle_alpha   90.00
_cell.angle_beta   90.00
_cell.angle_gamma   90.00
#
_symmetry.space_group_name_H-M   'P 1'
#
loop_
_entity.id
_entity.type
_entity.pdbx_description
1 polymer ?
#
loop_
_entity_poly.entity_id
_entity_poly.type
_entity_poly.pdbx_seq_one_letter_code
_entity_poly.pdbx_strand_id
1 'polypeptide(L)'
;MISRREVVTAGVLGTLSTAAPLAAAPAAAQGADSQAIASGLANLKTQFEELNRHVNAGLVASSMSIGRVGQVKDRLEGYLRTSGRFPEFCDIGTSVFFDIYEWHVKHQQQIQITRLADQRLMIQFMFTQLILRWENDINYISAPYDK
;
A
#
# COMPACT_ATOMS: atom_id res chain seq x y z
N MET A 1 13.29 36.07 5.98
CA MET A 1 12.43 34.87 5.86
C MET A 1 12.43 34.45 4.42
N ILE A 2 13.19 33.42 4.08
CA ILE A 2 13.38 32.92 2.69
C ILE A 2 12.34 31.82 2.48
N SER A 3 11.45 32.03 1.51
CA SER A 3 10.34 31.14 1.16
C SER A 3 10.84 29.85 0.51
N ARG A 4 10.37 28.70 0.97
CA ARG A 4 10.73 27.34 0.50
C ARG A 4 10.31 27.00 -0.95
N ARG A 5 9.88 27.96 -1.74
CA ARG A 5 9.39 27.75 -3.12
C ARG A 5 10.39 28.06 -4.24
N GLU A 6 11.60 28.57 -3.93
CA GLU A 6 12.54 28.99 -4.97
C GLU A 6 13.68 28.02 -5.29
N VAL A 7 13.71 26.82 -4.72
CA VAL A 7 14.84 25.89 -4.90
C VAL A 7 14.62 24.81 -5.97
N VAL A 8 13.47 24.74 -6.63
CA VAL A 8 13.15 23.61 -7.56
C VAL A 8 13.32 23.97 -9.05
N THR A 9 13.68 25.21 -9.43
CA THR A 9 13.71 25.62 -10.85
C THR A 9 15.11 25.91 -11.45
N ALA A 10 16.19 25.51 -10.79
CA ALA A 10 17.53 25.72 -11.30
C ALA A 10 18.30 24.40 -11.44
N GLY A 11 18.00 23.58 -12.45
CA GLY A 11 18.79 22.36 -12.63
C GLY A 11 18.52 21.51 -13.88
N VAL A 12 17.91 22.02 -14.94
CA VAL A 12 17.84 21.27 -16.22
C VAL A 12 17.87 22.25 -17.42
N LEU A 13 18.96 22.93 -17.61
CA LEU A 13 19.31 23.54 -18.91
C LEU A 13 20.83 23.71 -18.95
N GLY A 14 21.50 22.66 -19.36
CA GLY A 14 22.96 22.65 -19.56
C GLY A 14 23.35 21.80 -20.74
N THR A 15 23.57 22.47 -21.83
CA THR A 15 24.52 22.18 -22.92
C THR A 15 24.15 21.12 -23.95
N LEU A 16 23.41 21.57 -24.96
CA LEU A 16 23.57 21.09 -26.33
C LEU A 16 24.14 22.24 -27.16
N SER A 17 25.43 22.30 -27.29
CA SER A 17 26.09 23.04 -28.39
C SER A 17 27.60 22.76 -28.39
N THR A 18 28.02 21.82 -29.20
CA THR A 18 29.28 21.90 -29.94
C THR A 18 29.15 21.07 -31.20
N ALA A 19 28.92 21.77 -32.29
CA ALA A 19 29.15 21.23 -33.62
C ALA A 19 30.68 21.08 -33.80
N ALA A 20 31.16 19.87 -34.05
CA ALA A 20 32.51 19.59 -34.53
C ALA A 20 32.44 18.78 -35.82
N PRO A 21 33.36 19.00 -36.79
CA PRO A 21 33.19 18.59 -38.17
C PRO A 21 33.34 17.09 -38.40
N LEU A 22 32.60 16.62 -39.41
CA LEU A 22 32.70 15.26 -39.95
C LEU A 22 34.15 14.98 -40.39
N ALA A 23 34.84 14.09 -39.66
CA ALA A 23 35.99 13.34 -40.17
C ALA A 23 35.56 11.89 -40.32
N ALA A 24 35.67 11.37 -41.53
CA ALA A 24 35.35 9.99 -41.87
C ALA A 24 36.21 9.02 -41.03
N ALA A 25 35.57 8.23 -40.17
CA ALA A 25 36.17 7.13 -39.42
C ALA A 25 35.70 5.78 -40.00
N PRO A 26 36.57 4.76 -40.01
CA PRO A 26 36.36 3.49 -40.74
C PRO A 26 35.21 2.65 -40.17
N ALA A 27 34.51 1.95 -41.03
CA ALA A 27 33.31 1.15 -40.82
C ALA A 27 33.46 -0.13 -39.97
N ALA A 28 34.45 -0.20 -39.07
CA ALA A 28 34.68 -1.39 -38.23
C ALA A 28 34.20 -1.29 -36.76
N ALA A 29 33.72 -0.11 -36.32
CA ALA A 29 33.33 0.08 -34.92
C ALA A 29 31.81 -0.08 -34.64
N GLN A 30 30.98 -0.27 -35.66
CA GLN A 30 29.51 -0.29 -35.51
C GLN A 30 28.92 -1.57 -34.93
N GLY A 31 29.70 -2.67 -34.88
CA GLY A 31 29.22 -3.96 -34.34
C GLY A 31 29.24 -4.08 -32.80
N ALA A 32 30.20 -3.47 -32.15
CA ALA A 32 30.42 -3.55 -30.70
C ALA A 32 29.39 -2.67 -29.93
N ASP A 33 29.10 -1.48 -30.45
CA ASP A 33 28.14 -0.57 -29.82
C ASP A 33 26.69 -1.10 -29.91
N SER A 34 26.34 -1.74 -31.03
CA SER A 34 25.00 -2.32 -31.19
C SER A 34 24.75 -3.47 -30.23
N GLN A 35 25.76 -4.26 -29.90
CA GLN A 35 25.66 -5.38 -28.98
C GLN A 35 25.59 -4.90 -27.52
N ALA A 36 26.33 -3.85 -27.17
CA ALA A 36 26.25 -3.23 -25.85
C ALA A 36 24.90 -2.56 -25.60
N ILE A 37 24.33 -1.91 -26.63
CA ILE A 37 22.99 -1.32 -26.55
C ILE A 37 21.92 -2.42 -26.42
N ALA A 38 22.01 -3.49 -27.18
CA ALA A 38 21.07 -4.61 -27.11
C ALA A 38 21.10 -5.29 -25.73
N SER A 39 22.28 -5.50 -25.15
CA SER A 39 22.40 -6.05 -23.78
C SER A 39 21.90 -5.10 -22.71
N GLY A 40 22.13 -3.80 -22.87
CA GLY A 40 21.60 -2.75 -22.01
C GLY A 40 20.05 -2.71 -22.01
N LEU A 41 19.46 -2.80 -23.20
CA LEU A 41 18.00 -2.85 -23.37
C LEU A 41 17.40 -4.14 -22.77
N ALA A 42 18.05 -5.28 -22.91
CA ALA A 42 17.61 -6.54 -22.30
C ALA A 42 17.64 -6.46 -20.77
N ASN A 43 18.70 -5.91 -20.18
CA ASN A 43 18.79 -5.68 -18.74
C ASN A 43 17.70 -4.70 -18.24
N LEU A 44 17.48 -3.62 -18.95
CA LEU A 44 16.44 -2.63 -18.60
C LEU A 44 15.05 -3.26 -18.61
N LYS A 45 14.77 -4.10 -19.62
CA LYS A 45 13.49 -4.84 -19.73
C LYS A 45 13.31 -5.78 -18.53
N THR A 46 14.33 -6.53 -18.16
CA THR A 46 14.28 -7.45 -17.01
C THR A 46 14.02 -6.70 -15.71
N GLN A 47 14.72 -5.59 -15.48
CA GLN A 47 14.52 -4.75 -14.30
C GLN A 47 13.12 -4.15 -14.26
N PHE A 48 12.58 -3.76 -15.43
CA PHE A 48 11.24 -3.22 -15.51
C PHE A 48 10.16 -4.28 -15.24
N GLU A 49 10.35 -5.51 -15.72
CA GLU A 49 9.46 -6.66 -15.44
C GLU A 49 9.50 -7.02 -13.95
N GLU A 50 10.66 -6.99 -13.32
CA GLU A 50 10.83 -7.24 -11.90
C GLU A 50 10.19 -6.17 -11.03
N LEU A 51 10.39 -4.89 -11.37
CA LEU A 51 9.73 -3.77 -10.71
C LEU A 51 8.20 -3.87 -10.83
N ASN A 52 7.70 -4.18 -12.03
CA ASN A 52 6.27 -4.34 -12.27
C ASN A 52 5.67 -5.50 -11.45
N ARG A 53 6.42 -6.60 -11.29
CA ARG A 53 6.03 -7.72 -10.43
C ARG A 53 5.93 -7.30 -8.97
N HIS A 54 6.91 -6.55 -8.45
CA HIS A 54 6.89 -6.05 -7.07
C HIS A 54 5.77 -5.04 -6.83
N VAL A 55 5.53 -4.13 -7.76
CA VAL A 55 4.43 -3.16 -7.69
C VAL A 55 3.09 -3.87 -7.67
N ASN A 56 2.88 -4.83 -8.58
CA ASN A 56 1.63 -5.60 -8.64
C ASN A 56 1.41 -6.45 -7.38
N ALA A 57 2.46 -7.10 -6.85
CA ALA A 57 2.37 -7.84 -5.59
C ALA A 57 1.99 -6.92 -4.41
N GLY A 58 2.57 -5.73 -4.33
CA GLY A 58 2.23 -4.73 -3.33
C GLY A 58 0.79 -4.21 -3.46
N LEU A 59 0.32 -3.98 -4.69
CA LEU A 59 -1.06 -3.55 -4.95
C LEU A 59 -2.08 -4.63 -4.57
N VAL A 60 -1.81 -5.90 -4.88
CA VAL A 60 -2.69 -7.02 -4.52
C VAL A 60 -2.76 -7.17 -3.00
N ALA A 61 -1.63 -7.14 -2.30
CA ALA A 61 -1.61 -7.21 -0.84
C ALA A 61 -2.37 -6.02 -0.20
N SER A 62 -2.17 -4.81 -0.72
CA SER A 62 -2.90 -3.62 -0.26
C SER A 62 -4.40 -3.69 -0.53
N SER A 63 -4.82 -4.23 -1.68
CA SER A 63 -6.25 -4.38 -2.02
C SER A 63 -6.95 -5.42 -1.14
N MET A 64 -6.26 -6.50 -0.76
CA MET A 64 -6.81 -7.51 0.16
C MET A 64 -7.03 -6.94 1.57
N SER A 65 -6.08 -6.16 2.08
CA SER A 65 -6.21 -5.47 3.37
C SER A 65 -7.38 -4.48 3.36
N ILE A 66 -7.48 -3.65 2.32
CA ILE A 66 -8.60 -2.71 2.14
C ILE A 66 -9.93 -3.47 2.01
N GLY A 67 -9.94 -4.63 1.34
CA GLY A 67 -11.14 -5.46 1.17
C GLY A 67 -11.70 -5.97 2.50
N ARG A 68 -10.86 -6.43 3.43
CA ARG A 68 -11.30 -6.93 4.74
C ARG A 68 -11.79 -5.82 5.66
N VAL A 69 -11.09 -4.68 5.70
CA VAL A 69 -11.56 -3.49 6.42
C VAL A 69 -12.91 -3.02 5.86
N GLY A 70 -13.08 -3.04 4.53
CA GLY A 70 -14.34 -2.75 3.86
C GLY A 70 -15.46 -3.69 4.31
N GLN A 71 -15.20 -5.02 4.38
CA GLN A 71 -16.17 -5.99 4.84
C GLN A 71 -16.62 -5.76 6.29
N VAL A 72 -15.70 -5.39 7.18
CA VAL A 72 -16.07 -4.99 8.56
C VAL A 72 -16.99 -3.78 8.51
N LYS A 73 -16.60 -2.75 7.79
CA LYS A 73 -17.40 -1.52 7.63
C LYS A 73 -18.80 -1.82 7.09
N ASP A 74 -18.92 -2.62 6.05
CA ASP A 74 -20.20 -2.98 5.44
C ASP A 74 -21.12 -3.72 6.43
N ARG A 75 -20.57 -4.59 7.28
CA ARG A 75 -21.33 -5.26 8.34
C ARG A 75 -21.82 -4.29 9.41
N LEU A 76 -20.98 -3.36 9.84
CA LEU A 76 -21.34 -2.33 10.82
C LEU A 76 -22.42 -1.39 10.25
N GLU A 77 -22.30 -0.99 8.98
CA GLU A 77 -23.31 -0.17 8.30
C GLU A 77 -24.63 -0.94 8.10
N GLY A 78 -24.56 -2.23 7.78
CA GLY A 78 -25.75 -3.09 7.70
C GLY A 78 -26.49 -3.15 9.03
N TYR A 79 -25.77 -3.32 10.14
CA TYR A 79 -26.34 -3.31 11.48
C TYR A 79 -26.95 -1.94 11.81
N LEU A 80 -26.24 -0.85 11.54
CA LEU A 80 -26.74 0.51 11.75
C LEU A 80 -28.05 0.77 11.00
N ARG A 81 -28.16 0.29 9.74
CA ARG A 81 -29.39 0.47 8.93
C ARG A 81 -30.59 -0.29 9.50
N THR A 82 -30.36 -1.42 10.17
CA THR A 82 -31.44 -2.25 10.73
C THR A 82 -31.80 -1.86 12.15
N SER A 83 -30.82 -1.48 12.98
CA SER A 83 -31.01 -1.18 14.41
C SER A 83 -31.11 0.31 14.73
N GLY A 84 -30.71 1.19 13.78
CA GLY A 84 -30.67 2.65 13.98
C GLY A 84 -29.50 3.13 14.84
N ARG A 85 -28.60 2.23 15.29
CA ARG A 85 -27.42 2.56 16.10
C ARG A 85 -26.23 1.72 15.71
N PHE A 86 -25.02 2.17 16.04
CA PHE A 86 -23.83 1.36 15.88
C PHE A 86 -23.83 0.18 16.87
N PRO A 87 -23.35 -0.98 16.46
CA PRO A 87 -23.18 -2.12 17.37
C PRO A 87 -22.09 -1.83 18.39
N GLU A 88 -22.21 -2.39 19.58
CA GLU A 88 -21.18 -2.28 20.61
C GLU A 88 -19.98 -3.17 20.29
N PHE A 89 -20.22 -4.39 19.78
CA PHE A 89 -19.19 -5.40 19.57
C PHE A 89 -19.29 -6.09 18.22
N CYS A 90 -18.12 -6.55 17.73
CA CYS A 90 -18.00 -7.47 16.61
C CYS A 90 -16.76 -8.36 16.82
N ASP A 91 -16.90 -9.67 16.69
CA ASP A 91 -15.77 -10.59 16.80
C ASP A 91 -15.05 -10.71 15.46
N ILE A 92 -13.72 -10.68 15.49
CA ILE A 92 -12.88 -10.73 14.29
C ILE A 92 -11.70 -11.70 14.43
N GLY A 93 -11.24 -12.26 13.33
CA GLY A 93 -10.05 -13.10 13.26
C GLY A 93 -8.75 -12.30 13.20
N THR A 94 -7.65 -13.01 13.31
CA THR A 94 -6.30 -12.43 13.46
C THR A 94 -5.89 -11.55 12.28
N SER A 95 -6.10 -11.99 11.03
CA SER A 95 -5.77 -11.16 9.85
C SER A 95 -6.56 -9.87 9.81
N VAL A 96 -7.86 -9.95 10.13
CA VAL A 96 -8.73 -8.77 10.14
C VAL A 96 -8.29 -7.78 11.22
N PHE A 97 -7.87 -8.28 12.40
CA PHE A 97 -7.35 -7.44 13.47
C PHE A 97 -6.12 -6.64 13.04
N PHE A 98 -5.15 -7.31 12.37
CA PHE A 98 -3.95 -6.62 11.88
C PHE A 98 -4.26 -5.66 10.74
N ASP A 99 -5.19 -5.98 9.84
CA ASP A 99 -5.61 -5.06 8.77
C ASP A 99 -6.26 -3.78 9.34
N ILE A 100 -7.08 -3.92 10.40
CA ILE A 100 -7.66 -2.77 11.12
C ILE A 100 -6.56 -1.95 11.80
N TYR A 101 -5.59 -2.62 12.44
CA TYR A 101 -4.44 -1.94 13.04
C TYR A 101 -3.65 -1.14 12.00
N GLU A 102 -3.29 -1.77 10.87
CA GLU A 102 -2.59 -1.10 9.76
C GLU A 102 -3.40 0.05 9.17
N TRP A 103 -4.72 -0.11 9.08
CA TRP A 103 -5.61 0.96 8.64
C TRP A 103 -5.51 2.20 9.55
N HIS A 104 -5.51 2.01 10.88
CA HIS A 104 -5.34 3.12 11.83
C HIS A 104 -3.98 3.81 11.65
N VAL A 105 -2.89 3.02 11.54
CA VAL A 105 -1.54 3.56 11.31
C VAL A 105 -1.49 4.37 10.02
N LYS A 106 -2.02 3.82 8.93
CA LYS A 106 -1.99 4.42 7.59
C LYS A 106 -2.80 5.73 7.51
N HIS A 107 -3.92 5.80 8.24
CA HIS A 107 -4.78 6.98 8.27
C HIS A 107 -4.51 7.90 9.46
N GLN A 108 -3.44 7.65 10.23
CA GLN A 108 -3.04 8.44 11.41
C GLN A 108 -4.19 8.57 12.44
N GLN A 109 -5.00 7.52 12.57
CA GLN A 109 -6.08 7.45 13.55
C GLN A 109 -5.55 6.96 14.89
N GLN A 110 -6.16 7.42 15.98
CA GLN A 110 -5.81 6.97 17.32
C GLN A 110 -6.10 5.48 17.46
N ILE A 111 -5.12 4.71 17.93
CA ILE A 111 -5.24 3.28 18.18
C ILE A 111 -5.55 3.08 19.66
N GLN A 112 -6.71 2.49 19.95
CA GLN A 112 -7.10 2.07 21.29
C GLN A 112 -7.18 0.54 21.31
N ILE A 113 -6.19 -0.10 21.94
CA ILE A 113 -6.18 -1.55 22.18
C ILE A 113 -6.36 -1.77 23.66
N THR A 114 -7.39 -2.52 24.02
CA THR A 114 -7.70 -2.88 25.41
C THR A 114 -7.68 -4.39 25.55
N ARG A 115 -7.32 -4.87 26.73
CA ARG A 115 -7.36 -6.29 27.07
C ARG A 115 -8.58 -6.55 27.96
N LEU A 116 -9.43 -7.48 27.54
CA LEU A 116 -10.56 -7.95 28.32
C LEU A 116 -10.09 -8.82 29.50
N ALA A 117 -10.98 -9.08 30.45
CA ALA A 117 -10.70 -9.93 31.62
C ALA A 117 -10.34 -11.38 31.23
N ASP A 118 -10.85 -11.87 30.11
CA ASP A 118 -10.54 -13.17 29.52
C ASP A 118 -9.25 -13.18 28.64
N GLN A 119 -8.40 -12.15 28.80
CA GLN A 119 -7.13 -11.96 28.09
C GLN A 119 -7.25 -11.67 26.58
N ARG A 120 -8.45 -11.56 26.02
CA ARG A 120 -8.66 -11.21 24.62
C ARG A 120 -8.32 -9.78 24.36
N LEU A 121 -7.75 -9.53 23.18
CA LEU A 121 -7.46 -8.18 22.72
C LEU A 121 -8.69 -7.59 22.01
N MET A 122 -8.88 -6.31 22.21
CA MET A 122 -9.97 -5.55 21.63
C MET A 122 -9.40 -4.27 21.03
N ILE A 123 -9.79 -3.95 19.81
CA ILE A 123 -9.42 -2.72 19.12
C ILE A 123 -10.67 -1.93 18.78
N GLN A 124 -10.65 -0.63 19.03
CA GLN A 124 -11.75 0.23 18.65
C GLN A 124 -11.66 0.59 17.17
N PHE A 125 -12.75 0.38 16.44
CA PHE A 125 -12.89 0.79 15.04
C PHE A 125 -14.19 1.53 14.86
N MET A 126 -14.12 2.79 14.42
CA MET A 126 -15.25 3.71 14.42
C MET A 126 -15.89 3.80 15.83
N PHE A 127 -17.13 3.36 15.99
CA PHE A 127 -17.88 3.37 17.27
C PHE A 127 -18.06 1.98 17.86
N THR A 128 -17.41 0.96 17.30
CA THR A 128 -17.58 -0.45 17.64
C THR A 128 -16.28 -1.01 18.19
N GLN A 129 -16.37 -1.89 19.17
CA GLN A 129 -15.25 -2.61 19.73
C GLN A 129 -15.09 -3.96 19.01
N LEU A 130 -13.98 -4.13 18.31
CA LEU A 130 -13.65 -5.36 17.60
C LEU A 130 -12.86 -6.28 18.52
N ILE A 131 -13.41 -7.47 18.83
CA ILE A 131 -12.80 -8.44 19.76
C ILE A 131 -12.05 -9.50 18.95
N LEU A 132 -10.76 -9.67 19.21
CA LEU A 132 -9.93 -10.68 18.57
C LEU A 132 -10.29 -12.09 19.07
N ARG A 133 -10.65 -12.96 18.12
CA ARG A 133 -10.90 -14.38 18.30
C ARG A 133 -9.84 -15.19 17.59
N TRP A 134 -8.73 -15.48 18.26
CA TRP A 134 -7.62 -16.25 17.68
C TRP A 134 -7.97 -17.72 17.42
N GLU A 135 -9.02 -18.23 18.08
CA GLU A 135 -9.55 -19.58 17.92
C GLU A 135 -10.34 -19.78 16.62
N ASN A 136 -10.80 -18.71 15.99
CA ASN A 136 -11.57 -18.74 14.76
C ASN A 136 -10.65 -18.62 13.51
N ASP A 137 -11.26 -18.74 12.32
CA ASP A 137 -10.55 -18.50 11.08
C ASP A 137 -9.88 -17.12 11.08
N ILE A 138 -8.70 -17.03 10.46
CA ILE A 138 -7.91 -15.80 10.42
C ILE A 138 -8.65 -14.64 9.78
N ASN A 139 -9.56 -14.91 8.85
CA ASN A 139 -10.39 -13.92 8.14
C ASN A 139 -11.81 -13.80 8.71
N TYR A 140 -12.04 -14.39 9.88
CA TYR A 140 -13.36 -14.41 10.49
C TYR A 140 -13.88 -13.01 10.81
N ILE A 141 -15.13 -12.75 10.52
CA ILE A 141 -15.88 -11.56 10.93
C ILE A 141 -17.27 -12.03 11.33
N SER A 142 -17.66 -11.82 12.59
CA SER A 142 -18.98 -12.17 13.09
C SER A 142 -20.09 -11.25 12.59
N ALA A 143 -21.33 -11.60 12.88
CA ALA A 143 -22.40 -10.62 12.91
C ALA A 143 -22.15 -9.65 14.09
N PRO A 144 -22.31 -8.33 13.88
CA PRO A 144 -22.21 -7.34 14.96
C PRO A 144 -23.34 -7.54 15.99
N TYR A 145 -23.08 -7.21 17.26
CA TYR A 145 -24.03 -7.42 18.35
C TYR A 145 -23.88 -6.38 19.46
N ASP A 146 -24.90 -6.29 20.32
CA ASP A 146 -24.90 -5.52 21.57
C ASP A 146 -24.98 -6.50 22.76
N LYS A 147 -24.48 -6.08 23.92
CA LYS A 147 -24.63 -6.81 25.20
C LYS A 147 -25.77 -6.23 26.01
#